data_9d738e039422642492a8713e7852d127
#
_entry.id   9d738e039422642492a8713e7852d127
#
_cell.length_a   1.000
_cell.length_b   1.000
_cell.length_c   1.000
_cell.angle_alpha   90.00
_cell.angle_beta   90.00
_cell.angle_gamma   90.00
#
_symmetry.space_group_name_H-M   'P 1'
#
loop_
_entity.id
_entity.type
_entity.pdbx_description
1 polymer ?
#
loop_
_entity_poly.entity_id
_entity_poly.type
_entity_poly.pdbx_seq_one_letter_code
_entity_poly.pdbx_strand_id
1 'polypeptide(L)'
;LSLDALAVASHWNVHIKIPEVQGFLFYDNKVVEYAKNLKPSARGELEITDLNRIYLEEGQLNVELLGQGFTWLDTGTHESLVDATNFVKTMETHQHRKIACLEEIAYLNGWISKEEVLKVYELLKKNQYGQYLMDVLNGKYLDARR
;
A
#
# COMPACT_ATOMS: atom_id res chain seq x y z
N LEU A 1 -10.29 16.79 0.53
CA LEU A 1 -8.84 16.53 0.44
C LEU A 1 -8.52 15.48 1.49
N SER A 2 -8.53 14.22 1.08
CA SER A 2 -8.05 13.11 1.90
C SER A 2 -6.54 13.21 1.99
N LEU A 3 -6.01 13.31 3.20
CA LEU A 3 -4.58 13.21 3.47
C LEU A 3 -4.25 11.72 3.59
N ASP A 4 -3.61 11.18 2.58
CA ASP A 4 -3.13 9.81 2.58
C ASP A 4 -1.85 9.77 3.43
N ALA A 5 -1.92 9.17 4.60
CA ALA A 5 -0.82 9.12 5.54
C ALA A 5 -0.38 7.69 5.82
N LEU A 6 0.91 7.44 5.66
CA LEU A 6 1.60 6.26 6.17
C LEU A 6 2.12 6.60 7.57
N ALA A 7 1.65 5.91 8.59
CA ALA A 7 2.07 6.22 9.96
C ALA A 7 3.42 5.55 10.27
N VAL A 8 4.51 6.34 10.28
CA VAL A 8 5.85 5.97 10.76
C VAL A 8 6.36 7.10 11.65
N ALA A 9 6.60 6.94 12.95
CA ALA A 9 6.93 8.02 13.89
C ALA A 9 8.41 8.30 14.03
N SER A 10 8.81 9.55 13.92
CA SER A 10 9.75 10.25 14.81
C SER A 10 9.70 11.77 14.61
N HIS A 11 9.60 12.51 15.74
CA HIS A 11 9.98 13.92 15.88
C HIS A 11 9.33 15.01 15.03
N TRP A 12 7.98 15.13 15.02
CA TRP A 12 7.36 16.40 14.64
C TRP A 12 6.13 16.67 15.54
N ASN A 13 6.07 17.88 16.13
CA ASN A 13 4.87 18.39 16.82
C ASN A 13 3.76 18.71 15.79
N VAL A 14 3.20 17.71 15.17
CA VAL A 14 2.05 17.86 14.28
C VAL A 14 0.80 17.47 15.06
N HIS A 15 -0.12 18.41 15.25
CA HIS A 15 -1.45 18.12 15.78
C HIS A 15 -2.26 17.39 14.70
N ILE A 16 -2.06 16.09 14.56
CA ILE A 16 -2.86 15.26 13.67
C ILE A 16 -4.10 14.80 14.43
N LYS A 17 -5.26 15.10 13.87
CA LYS A 17 -6.50 14.49 14.32
C LYS A 17 -6.48 13.01 13.91
N ILE A 18 -6.25 12.12 14.85
CA ILE A 18 -6.18 10.65 14.64
C ILE A 18 -7.33 10.10 13.78
N PRO A 19 -8.58 10.59 13.87
CA PRO A 19 -9.66 10.10 13.02
C PRO A 19 -9.50 10.35 11.51
N GLU A 20 -8.56 11.21 11.13
CA GLU A 20 -8.33 11.59 9.72
C GLU A 20 -7.14 10.85 9.09
N VAL A 21 -6.44 9.99 9.86
CA VAL A 21 -5.32 9.18 9.34
C VAL A 21 -5.89 7.95 8.64
N GLN A 22 -5.76 7.93 7.32
CA GLN A 22 -6.07 6.78 6.48
C GLN A 22 -4.79 6.29 5.83
N GLY A 23 -4.62 4.98 5.67
CA GLY A 23 -3.42 4.45 5.02
C GLY A 23 -2.94 3.14 5.59
N PHE A 24 -1.68 2.85 5.37
CA PHE A 24 -1.02 1.68 5.92
C PHE A 24 -0.59 1.94 7.36
N LEU A 25 -0.87 0.97 8.22
CA LEU A 25 -0.50 1.01 9.64
C LEU A 25 0.49 -0.12 9.92
N PHE A 26 1.63 0.25 10.50
CA PHE A 26 2.67 -0.69 10.89
C PHE A 26 2.87 -0.59 12.40
N TYR A 27 2.83 -1.72 13.07
CA TYR A 27 2.98 -1.81 14.52
C TYR A 27 4.12 -2.74 14.91
N ASP A 28 4.73 -2.47 16.05
CA ASP A 28 5.61 -3.40 16.72
C ASP A 28 4.82 -4.49 17.48
N ASN A 29 5.52 -5.40 18.14
CA ASN A 29 4.89 -6.51 18.86
C ASN A 29 4.06 -6.07 20.08
N LYS A 30 4.24 -4.84 20.60
CA LYS A 30 3.44 -4.32 21.72
C LYS A 30 1.97 -4.15 21.34
N VAL A 31 1.67 -3.99 20.03
CA VAL A 31 0.30 -3.87 19.54
C VAL A 31 -0.64 -4.94 20.08
N VAL A 32 -0.13 -6.16 20.24
CA VAL A 32 -0.92 -7.30 20.77
C VAL A 32 -1.40 -7.05 22.20
N GLU A 33 -0.52 -6.51 23.04
CA GLU A 33 -0.86 -6.20 24.43
C GLU A 33 -1.80 -4.99 24.54
N TYR A 34 -1.57 -3.96 23.74
CA TYR A 34 -2.45 -2.80 23.70
C TYR A 34 -3.83 -3.18 23.18
N ALA A 35 -3.93 -3.96 22.13
CA ALA A 35 -5.20 -4.41 21.57
C ALA A 35 -6.04 -5.26 22.55
N LYS A 36 -5.39 -6.12 23.36
CA LYS A 36 -6.07 -6.91 24.40
C LYS A 36 -6.72 -6.03 25.48
N ASN A 37 -6.18 -4.86 25.73
CA ASN A 37 -6.62 -3.95 26.77
C ASN A 37 -7.59 -2.86 26.28
N LEU A 38 -7.85 -2.79 24.97
CA LEU A 38 -8.82 -1.86 24.40
C LEU A 38 -10.23 -2.19 24.88
N LYS A 39 -11.02 -1.14 25.06
CA LYS A 39 -12.45 -1.25 25.38
C LYS A 39 -13.26 -0.90 24.14
N PRO A 40 -14.39 -1.58 23.93
CA PRO A 40 -15.30 -1.21 22.84
C PRO A 40 -15.76 0.24 22.94
N SER A 41 -15.85 0.90 21.80
CA SER A 41 -16.40 2.25 21.64
C SER A 41 -17.92 2.26 21.92
N ALA A 42 -18.54 3.44 21.83
CA ALA A 42 -20.00 3.58 21.92
C ALA A 42 -20.75 2.77 20.83
N ARG A 43 -20.05 2.39 19.74
CA ARG A 43 -20.59 1.52 18.68
C ARG A 43 -20.45 0.03 18.97
N GLY A 44 -19.82 -0.33 20.08
CA GLY A 44 -19.55 -1.72 20.46
C GLY A 44 -18.36 -2.37 19.75
N GLU A 45 -17.53 -1.58 19.05
CA GLU A 45 -16.39 -2.04 18.26
C GLU A 45 -15.07 -1.57 18.89
N LEU A 46 -14.01 -2.37 18.71
CA LEU A 46 -12.64 -1.94 19.02
C LEU A 46 -12.15 -0.99 17.92
N GLU A 47 -11.75 0.21 18.31
CA GLU A 47 -11.34 1.24 17.34
C GLU A 47 -9.82 1.27 17.16
N ILE A 48 -9.39 1.24 15.91
CA ILE A 48 -7.96 1.39 15.56
C ILE A 48 -7.41 2.76 16.00
N THR A 49 -8.25 3.77 16.05
CA THR A 49 -7.90 5.11 16.51
C THR A 49 -7.54 5.13 17.99
N ASP A 50 -8.15 4.29 18.81
CA ASP A 50 -7.80 4.19 20.25
C ASP A 50 -6.44 3.51 20.43
N LEU A 51 -6.12 2.53 19.57
CA LEU A 51 -4.80 1.93 19.54
C LEU A 51 -3.73 2.97 19.11
N ASN A 52 -3.98 3.73 18.06
CA ASN A 52 -3.08 4.80 17.61
C ASN A 52 -2.88 5.86 18.69
N ARG A 53 -3.91 6.15 19.50
CA ARG A 53 -3.83 7.11 20.60
C ARG A 53 -2.84 6.65 21.68
N ILE A 54 -2.78 5.36 22.00
CA ILE A 54 -1.80 4.82 22.96
C ILE A 54 -0.38 5.11 22.45
N TYR A 55 -0.08 4.80 21.20
CA TYR A 55 1.23 5.10 20.60
C TYR A 55 1.54 6.59 20.55
N LEU A 56 0.52 7.43 20.32
CA LEU A 56 0.69 8.89 20.35
C LEU A 56 1.04 9.39 21.75
N GLU A 57 0.33 8.92 22.79
CA GLU A 57 0.56 9.31 24.18
C GLU A 57 1.93 8.85 24.69
N GLU A 58 2.42 7.72 24.19
CA GLU A 58 3.78 7.23 24.47
C GLU A 58 4.87 7.94 23.65
N GLY A 59 4.51 8.85 22.73
CA GLY A 59 5.45 9.52 21.83
C GLY A 59 6.09 8.60 20.80
N GLN A 60 5.43 7.47 20.50
CA GLN A 60 5.92 6.44 19.58
C GLN A 60 5.14 6.38 18.26
N LEU A 61 4.11 7.20 18.09
CA LEU A 61 3.37 7.31 16.84
C LEU A 61 4.15 8.16 15.83
N ASN A 62 4.37 7.63 14.65
CA ASN A 62 5.02 8.28 13.52
C ASN A 62 4.04 8.42 12.35
N VAL A 63 4.09 9.52 11.63
CA VAL A 63 3.24 9.76 10.47
C VAL A 63 4.08 10.18 9.29
N GLU A 64 3.97 9.45 8.20
CA GLU A 64 4.57 9.79 6.92
C GLU A 64 3.47 10.27 5.96
N LEU A 65 3.65 11.45 5.38
CA LEU A 65 2.71 11.99 4.40
C LEU A 65 3.10 11.49 3.02
N LEU A 66 2.21 10.73 2.40
CA LEU A 66 2.38 10.29 1.01
C LEU A 66 2.22 11.50 0.07
N GLY A 67 3.12 11.61 -0.91
CA GLY A 67 3.12 12.70 -1.88
C GLY A 67 1.97 12.60 -2.90
N GLN A 68 1.91 13.57 -3.83
CA GLN A 68 0.83 13.69 -4.83
C GLN A 68 0.72 12.50 -5.81
N GLY A 69 1.71 11.62 -5.86
CA GLY A 69 1.71 10.42 -6.71
C GLY A 69 0.93 9.23 -6.15
N PHE A 70 0.42 9.33 -4.92
CA PHE A 70 -0.34 8.27 -4.27
C PHE A 70 -1.83 8.53 -4.37
N THR A 71 -2.60 7.45 -4.54
CA THR A 71 -4.05 7.49 -4.56
C THR A 71 -4.58 6.50 -3.53
N TRP A 72 -5.40 6.99 -2.60
CA TRP A 72 -6.12 6.15 -1.65
C TRP A 72 -7.50 5.82 -2.21
N LEU A 73 -7.85 4.54 -2.22
CA LEU A 73 -9.17 4.07 -2.64
C LEU A 73 -9.72 3.17 -1.55
N ASP A 74 -10.83 3.56 -0.96
CA ASP A 74 -11.60 2.71 -0.06
C ASP A 74 -12.39 1.71 -0.90
N THR A 75 -12.43 0.44 -0.49
CA THR A 75 -13.15 -0.63 -1.17
C THR A 75 -14.21 -1.28 -0.29
N GLY A 76 -14.70 -0.54 0.70
CA GLY A 76 -15.66 -1.01 1.70
C GLY A 76 -17.10 -1.16 1.18
N THR A 77 -17.44 -0.60 0.01
CA THR A 77 -18.73 -0.74 -0.63
C THR A 77 -18.60 -1.34 -2.04
N HIS A 78 -19.71 -1.83 -2.60
CA HIS A 78 -19.71 -2.32 -3.98
C HIS A 78 -19.35 -1.22 -4.98
N GLU A 79 -19.87 -0.02 -4.78
CA GLU A 79 -19.60 1.15 -5.62
C GLU A 79 -18.12 1.52 -5.57
N SER A 80 -17.54 1.64 -4.39
CA SER A 80 -16.12 2.01 -4.23
C SER A 80 -15.18 0.93 -4.78
N LEU A 81 -15.56 -0.35 -4.72
CA LEU A 81 -14.80 -1.44 -5.35
C LEU A 81 -14.82 -1.33 -6.88
N VAL A 82 -15.97 -0.97 -7.47
CA VAL A 82 -16.08 -0.73 -8.92
C VAL A 82 -15.23 0.47 -9.32
N ASP A 83 -15.26 1.55 -8.57
CA ASP A 83 -14.45 2.74 -8.81
C ASP A 83 -12.95 2.42 -8.75
N ALA A 84 -12.51 1.68 -7.74
CA ALA A 84 -11.12 1.22 -7.63
C ALA A 84 -10.72 0.35 -8.84
N THR A 85 -11.58 -0.57 -9.26
CA THR A 85 -11.36 -1.42 -10.43
C THR A 85 -11.21 -0.59 -11.71
N ASN A 86 -12.10 0.38 -11.93
CA ASN A 86 -12.04 1.29 -13.07
C ASN A 86 -10.79 2.17 -13.04
N PHE A 87 -10.39 2.66 -11.87
CA PHE A 87 -9.17 3.41 -11.70
C PHE A 87 -7.95 2.59 -12.09
N VAL A 88 -7.79 1.38 -11.54
CA VAL A 88 -6.68 0.47 -11.88
C VAL A 88 -6.65 0.19 -13.38
N LYS A 89 -7.80 -0.18 -13.97
CA LYS A 89 -7.91 -0.43 -15.42
C LYS A 89 -7.44 0.77 -16.24
N THR A 90 -7.89 1.96 -15.88
CA THR A 90 -7.53 3.20 -16.59
C THR A 90 -6.03 3.47 -16.50
N MET A 91 -5.46 3.38 -15.30
CA MET A 91 -4.03 3.58 -15.10
C MET A 91 -3.19 2.57 -15.87
N GLU A 92 -3.50 1.28 -15.81
CA GLU A 92 -2.78 0.24 -16.55
C GLU A 92 -2.90 0.42 -18.06
N THR A 93 -4.08 0.84 -18.53
CA THR A 93 -4.31 1.05 -19.98
C THR A 93 -3.47 2.20 -20.51
N HIS A 94 -3.43 3.33 -19.79
CA HIS A 94 -2.76 4.55 -20.29
C HIS A 94 -1.28 4.60 -19.97
N GLN A 95 -0.86 4.04 -18.84
CA GLN A 95 0.56 3.98 -18.48
C GLN A 95 1.28 2.76 -19.06
N HIS A 96 0.53 1.78 -19.57
CA HIS A 96 1.05 0.50 -20.04
C HIS A 96 1.87 -0.25 -18.99
N ARG A 97 1.65 0.02 -17.71
CA ARG A 97 2.30 -0.62 -16.59
C ARG A 97 1.27 -1.30 -15.69
N LYS A 98 1.64 -2.46 -15.18
CA LYS A 98 0.81 -3.16 -14.19
C LYS A 98 0.97 -2.52 -12.82
N ILE A 99 -0.15 -2.30 -12.11
CA ILE A 99 -0.13 -1.90 -10.71
C ILE A 99 0.19 -3.11 -9.86
N ALA A 100 1.11 -2.96 -8.92
CA ALA A 100 1.52 -3.99 -7.96
C ALA A 100 1.95 -5.31 -8.63
N CYS A 101 2.65 -5.25 -9.77
CA CYS A 101 3.27 -6.43 -10.36
C CYS A 101 4.44 -6.88 -9.48
N LEU A 102 4.21 -7.90 -8.67
CA LEU A 102 5.17 -8.34 -7.64
C LEU A 102 6.48 -8.83 -8.25
N GLU A 103 6.43 -9.53 -9.38
CA GLU A 103 7.60 -10.02 -10.08
C GLU A 103 8.44 -8.89 -10.67
N GLU A 104 7.80 -7.85 -11.23
CA GLU A 104 8.51 -6.65 -11.70
C GLU A 104 9.20 -5.95 -10.53
N ILE A 105 8.47 -5.71 -9.44
CA ILE A 105 9.00 -5.06 -8.24
C ILE A 105 10.17 -5.85 -7.68
N ALA A 106 10.04 -7.16 -7.52
CA ALA A 106 11.08 -8.01 -6.98
C ALA A 106 12.31 -8.08 -7.90
N TYR A 107 12.10 -8.16 -9.22
CA TYR A 107 13.17 -8.17 -10.21
C TYR A 107 13.94 -6.85 -10.23
N LEU A 108 13.25 -5.72 -10.26
CA LEU A 108 13.88 -4.40 -10.29
C LEU A 108 14.65 -4.08 -9.00
N ASN A 109 14.22 -4.64 -7.86
CA ASN A 109 14.94 -4.53 -6.59
C ASN A 109 16.04 -5.60 -6.41
N GLY A 110 16.22 -6.49 -7.38
CA GLY A 110 17.23 -7.54 -7.31
C GLY A 110 16.92 -8.66 -6.30
N TRP A 111 15.67 -8.79 -5.88
CA TRP A 111 15.25 -9.85 -4.94
C TRP A 111 15.04 -11.19 -5.63
N ILE A 112 14.71 -11.16 -6.91
CA ILE A 112 14.62 -12.37 -7.76
C ILE A 112 15.43 -12.18 -9.04
N SER A 113 15.90 -13.29 -9.60
CA SER A 113 16.67 -13.32 -10.83
C SER A 113 15.76 -13.29 -12.08
N LYS A 114 16.38 -13.02 -13.24
CA LYS A 114 15.70 -13.11 -14.55
C LYS A 114 15.13 -14.52 -14.78
N GLU A 115 15.88 -15.55 -14.37
CA GLU A 115 15.51 -16.96 -14.53
C GLU A 115 14.25 -17.30 -13.71
N GLU A 116 14.08 -16.68 -12.53
CA GLU A 116 12.90 -16.86 -11.70
C GLU A 116 11.68 -16.18 -12.33
N VAL A 117 11.82 -14.99 -12.87
CA VAL A 117 10.74 -14.34 -13.63
C VAL A 117 10.35 -15.15 -14.87
N LEU A 118 11.33 -15.73 -15.58
CA LEU A 118 11.06 -16.59 -16.74
C LEU A 118 10.26 -17.84 -16.37
N LYS A 119 10.48 -18.43 -15.19
CA LYS A 119 9.65 -19.56 -14.71
C LYS A 119 8.18 -19.14 -14.55
N VAL A 120 7.92 -17.96 -14.00
CA VAL A 120 6.56 -17.43 -13.87
C VAL A 120 5.98 -17.13 -15.25
N TYR A 121 6.75 -16.50 -16.14
CA TYR A 121 6.34 -16.28 -17.52
C TYR A 121 5.89 -17.57 -18.22
N GLU A 122 6.63 -18.65 -18.11
CA GLU A 122 6.28 -19.93 -18.76
C GLU A 122 4.89 -20.43 -18.33
N LEU A 123 4.51 -20.20 -17.07
CA LEU A 123 3.18 -20.56 -16.56
C LEU A 123 2.09 -19.64 -17.10
N LEU A 124 2.40 -18.38 -17.34
CA LEU A 124 1.44 -17.31 -17.66
C LEU A 124 1.54 -16.78 -19.10
N LYS A 125 2.39 -17.35 -19.95
CA LYS A 125 2.71 -16.84 -21.29
C LYS A 125 1.51 -16.66 -22.23
N LYS A 126 0.38 -17.33 -21.95
CA LYS A 126 -0.84 -17.22 -22.77
C LYS A 126 -1.73 -16.05 -22.37
N ASN A 127 -1.45 -15.37 -21.27
CA ASN A 127 -2.25 -14.24 -20.79
C ASN A 127 -1.47 -12.92 -20.86
N GLN A 128 -2.20 -11.81 -20.65
CA GLN A 128 -1.60 -10.46 -20.73
C GLN A 128 -0.56 -10.21 -19.63
N TYR A 129 -0.69 -10.83 -18.47
CA TYR A 129 0.26 -10.67 -17.36
C TYR A 129 1.62 -11.27 -17.72
N GLY A 130 1.62 -12.50 -18.25
CA GLY A 130 2.86 -13.13 -18.70
C GLY A 130 3.54 -12.32 -19.82
N GLN A 131 2.78 -11.84 -20.81
CA GLN A 131 3.34 -10.98 -21.87
C GLN A 131 3.97 -9.70 -21.30
N TYR A 132 3.33 -9.11 -20.28
CA TYR A 132 3.90 -7.96 -19.58
C TYR A 132 5.24 -8.30 -18.90
N LEU A 133 5.34 -9.44 -18.20
CA LEU A 133 6.60 -9.87 -17.60
C LEU A 133 7.73 -10.01 -18.62
N MET A 134 7.43 -10.52 -19.81
CA MET A 134 8.42 -10.58 -20.88
C MET A 134 8.84 -9.19 -21.38
N ASP A 135 7.90 -8.25 -21.50
CA ASP A 135 8.18 -6.85 -21.82
C ASP A 135 9.10 -6.19 -20.78
N VAL A 136 8.87 -6.46 -19.48
CA VAL A 136 9.74 -6.01 -18.37
C VAL A 136 11.16 -6.57 -18.52
N LEU A 137 11.29 -7.87 -18.76
CA LEU A 137 12.61 -8.52 -18.95
C LEU A 137 13.36 -8.01 -20.19
N ASN A 138 12.63 -7.58 -21.22
CA ASN A 138 13.20 -6.97 -22.42
C ASN A 138 13.51 -5.47 -22.25
N GLY A 139 13.31 -4.91 -21.05
CA GLY A 139 13.64 -3.53 -20.74
C GLY A 139 12.67 -2.48 -21.33
N LYS A 140 11.49 -2.88 -21.79
CA LYS A 140 10.52 -1.98 -22.42
C LYS A 140 10.05 -0.86 -21.47
N TYR A 141 10.07 -1.13 -20.17
CA TYR A 141 9.60 -0.21 -19.12
C TYR A 141 10.72 0.27 -18.19
N LEU A 142 11.98 0.11 -18.58
CA LEU A 142 13.08 0.66 -17.82
C LEU A 142 12.95 2.19 -17.84
N ASP A 143 12.75 2.76 -16.65
CA ASP A 143 12.73 4.21 -16.48
C ASP A 143 14.09 4.78 -16.88
N ALA A 144 14.08 5.87 -17.64
CA ALA A 144 15.28 6.62 -18.02
C ALA A 144 15.96 7.31 -16.79
N ARG A 145 15.59 6.94 -15.59
CA ARG A 145 16.22 7.40 -14.34
C ARG A 145 17.37 6.46 -13.96
N ARG A 146 18.45 6.58 -14.68
CA ARG A 146 19.80 6.23 -14.23
C ARG A 146 20.71 7.44 -14.40
#